data_a3e125295a71871fad3faa3ab594f556
#
_entry.id   a3e125295a71871fad3faa3ab594f556
#
_cell.length_a   1.000
_cell.length_b   1.000
_cell.length_c   1.000
_cell.angle_alpha   90.00
_cell.angle_beta   90.00
_cell.angle_gamma   90.00
#
_symmetry.space_group_name_H-M   'P 1'
#
loop_
_entity.id
_entity.type
_entity.pdbx_description
1 polymer ?
#
loop_
_entity_poly.entity_id
_entity_poly.type
_entity_poly.pdbx_seq_one_letter_code
_entity_poly.pdbx_strand_id
1 'polypeptide(L)' 'MPYIQVMITEGATTEQKARLVEGITELMVRVLEKNPATTHVVIKESPAENWGIAGRSVKKLRAEGSTKISPK' A
#
# COMPACT_ATOMS: atom_id res chain seq x y z
N MET A 1 -15.58 5.55 -13.44
CA MET A 1 -14.15 5.28 -13.57
C MET A 1 -13.48 5.42 -12.20
N PRO A 2 -13.38 4.32 -11.45
CA PRO A 2 -12.79 4.41 -10.10
C PRO A 2 -11.29 4.59 -10.11
N TYR A 3 -10.80 5.32 -9.14
CA TYR A 3 -9.38 5.54 -8.92
C TYR A 3 -9.07 5.23 -7.46
N ILE A 4 -8.14 4.33 -7.24
CA ILE A 4 -7.74 3.93 -5.91
C ILE A 4 -6.25 4.21 -5.75
N GLN A 5 -5.91 4.95 -4.73
CA GLN A 5 -4.52 5.21 -4.40
C GLN A 5 -4.15 4.48 -3.12
N VAL A 6 -3.07 3.71 -3.20
CA VAL A 6 -2.53 3.02 -2.03
C VAL A 6 -1.21 3.69 -1.67
N MET A 7 -1.08 4.11 -0.43
CA MET A 7 0.17 4.68 0.08
C MET A 7 0.78 3.70 1.05
N ILE A 8 2.00 3.28 0.81
CA ILE A 8 2.71 2.33 1.67
C ILE A 8 4.14 2.80 1.90
N THR A 9 4.76 2.28 2.94
CA THR A 9 6.20 2.46 3.12
C THR A 9 6.93 1.56 2.13
N GLU A 10 8.15 1.92 1.78
CA GLU A 10 8.98 1.11 0.89
C GLU A 10 9.21 -0.30 1.44
N GLY A 11 9.39 -1.25 0.57
CA GLY A 11 9.74 -2.62 0.94
C GLY A 11 8.97 -3.70 0.18
N ALA A 12 7.89 -3.35 -0.50
CA ALA A 12 7.16 -4.32 -1.28
C ALA A 12 7.90 -4.64 -2.58
N THR A 13 7.86 -5.90 -2.99
CA THR A 13 8.47 -6.33 -4.25
C THR A 13 7.58 -5.95 -5.42
N THR A 14 8.14 -5.96 -6.62
CA THR A 14 7.39 -5.71 -7.85
C THR A 14 6.24 -6.71 -7.98
N GLU A 15 6.47 -7.97 -7.64
CA GLU A 15 5.43 -8.99 -7.70
C GLU A 15 4.31 -8.74 -6.70
N GLN A 16 4.67 -8.35 -5.49
CA GLN A 16 3.67 -8.03 -4.46
C GLN A 16 2.81 -6.86 -4.90
N LYS A 17 3.40 -5.83 -5.48
CA LYS A 17 2.65 -4.69 -6.00
C LYS A 17 1.71 -5.10 -7.12
N ALA A 18 2.16 -5.97 -8.02
CA ALA A 18 1.31 -6.46 -9.11
C ALA A 18 0.11 -7.22 -8.58
N ARG A 19 0.32 -8.06 -7.56
CA ARG A 19 -0.78 -8.80 -6.92
C ARG A 19 -1.74 -7.87 -6.19
N LEU A 20 -1.22 -6.82 -5.58
CA LEU A 20 -2.04 -5.85 -4.88
C LEU A 20 -2.95 -5.11 -5.86
N VAL A 21 -2.41 -4.66 -7.00
CA VAL A 21 -3.18 -4.01 -8.04
C VAL A 21 -4.29 -4.95 -8.55
N GLU A 22 -3.95 -6.19 -8.80
CA GLU A 22 -4.89 -7.20 -9.29
C GLU A 22 -6.00 -7.44 -8.27
N GLY A 23 -5.63 -7.65 -7.01
CA GLY A 23 -6.60 -7.92 -5.95
C GLY A 23 -7.55 -6.76 -5.68
N ILE A 24 -7.05 -5.54 -5.71
CA ILE A 24 -7.88 -4.35 -5.51
C ILE A 24 -8.85 -4.20 -6.68
N THR A 25 -8.36 -4.43 -7.90
CA THR A 25 -9.22 -4.36 -9.08
C THR A 25 -10.34 -5.39 -9.00
N GLU A 26 -10.01 -6.63 -8.62
CA GLU A 26 -11.02 -7.69 -8.46
C GLU A 26 -12.05 -7.32 -7.40
N LEU A 27 -11.61 -6.73 -6.31
CA LEU A 27 -12.51 -6.29 -5.24
C LEU A 27 -13.50 -5.25 -5.75
N MET A 28 -13.03 -4.29 -6.53
CA MET A 28 -13.88 -3.25 -7.09
C MET A 28 -14.92 -3.84 -8.06
N VAL A 29 -14.51 -4.84 -8.84
CA VAL A 29 -15.43 -5.53 -9.75
C VAL A 29 -16.47 -6.30 -8.95
N ARG A 30 -16.05 -7.04 -7.95
CA ARG A 30 -16.93 -7.91 -7.18
C ARG A 30 -17.92 -7.13 -6.32
N VAL A 31 -17.48 -6.07 -5.68
CA VAL A 31 -18.32 -5.32 -4.73
C VAL A 31 -19.14 -4.23 -5.42
N LEU A 32 -18.52 -3.51 -6.33
CA LEU A 32 -19.15 -2.34 -6.95
C LEU A 32 -19.52 -2.55 -8.41
N GLU A 33 -19.27 -3.73 -8.95
CA GLU A 33 -19.55 -4.07 -10.36
C GLU A 33 -18.89 -3.08 -11.33
N LYS A 34 -17.68 -2.61 -10.98
CA LYS A 34 -16.95 -1.69 -11.83
C LYS A 34 -16.26 -2.43 -12.99
N ASN A 35 -16.07 -1.73 -14.08
CA ASN A 35 -15.39 -2.26 -15.24
C ASN A 35 -13.88 -2.30 -14.95
N PRO A 36 -13.24 -3.48 -14.98
CA PRO A 36 -11.80 -3.56 -14.71
C PRO A 36 -10.95 -2.78 -15.72
N ALA A 37 -11.46 -2.62 -16.95
CA ALA A 37 -10.73 -1.90 -17.99
C ALA A 37 -10.58 -0.40 -17.69
N THR A 38 -11.42 0.13 -16.81
CA THR A 38 -11.43 1.55 -16.46
C THR A 38 -11.17 1.78 -14.96
N THR A 39 -10.77 0.74 -14.24
CA THR A 39 -10.43 0.83 -12.83
C THR A 39 -8.92 1.11 -12.71
N HIS A 40 -8.59 2.21 -12.06
CA HIS A 40 -7.20 2.64 -11.89
C HIS A 40 -6.74 2.40 -10.46
N VAL A 41 -5.59 1.76 -10.30
CA VAL A 41 -4.96 1.56 -9.00
C VAL A 41 -3.55 2.09 -9.09
N VAL A 42 -3.21 3.00 -8.20
CA VAL A 42 -1.88 3.59 -8.14
C VAL A 42 -1.28 3.31 -6.77
N ILE A 43 -0.08 2.76 -6.75
CA ILE A 43 0.64 2.51 -5.51
C ILE A 43 1.75 3.54 -5.39
N LYS A 44 1.75 4.28 -4.29
CA LYS A 44 2.81 5.22 -3.98
C LYS A 44 3.58 4.72 -2.77
N GLU A 45 4.88 4.83 -2.85
CA GLU A 45 5.76 4.41 -1.76
C GLU A 45 6.44 5.61 -1.13
N SER A 46 6.62 5.56 0.17
CA SER A 46 7.32 6.59 0.91
C SER A 46 8.43 5.94 1.73
N PRO A 47 9.62 6.57 1.80
CA PRO A 47 10.66 6.06 2.68
C PRO A 47 10.17 5.99 4.12
N ALA A 48 10.60 4.97 4.85
CA ALA A 48 10.18 4.78 6.24
C ALA A 48 10.54 5.99 7.12
N GLU A 49 11.59 6.72 6.75
CA GLU A 49 11.98 7.93 7.47
C GLU A 49 10.99 9.09 7.28
N ASN A 50 10.19 9.03 6.23
CA ASN A 50 9.19 10.06 5.93
C ASN A 50 7.80 9.70 6.45
N TRP A 51 7.66 8.58 7.12
CA TRP A 51 6.36 8.10 7.61
C TRP A 51 6.33 8.16 9.13
N GLY A 52 5.48 9.01 9.66
CA GLY A 52 5.38 9.20 11.11
C GLY A 52 4.16 8.52 11.70
N ILE A 53 4.36 7.88 12.84
CA ILE A 53 3.29 7.30 13.66
C ILE A 53 3.56 7.73 15.09
N ALA A 54 2.56 8.33 15.71
CA ALA A 54 2.67 8.80 17.11
C ALA A 54 3.90 9.68 17.36
N GLY A 55 4.24 10.51 16.37
CA GLY A 55 5.35 11.45 16.47
C GLY A 55 6.73 10.86 16.20
N ARG A 56 6.79 9.58 15.76
CA ARG A 56 8.06 8.90 15.50
C ARG A 56 8.05 8.34 14.09
N SER A 57 9.20 8.34 13.43
CA SER A 57 9.30 7.76 12.10
C SER A 57 9.23 6.23 12.15
N VAL A 58 8.65 5.65 11.10
CA VAL A 58 8.60 4.18 10.98
C VAL A 58 10.01 3.60 10.93
N LYS A 59 10.96 4.31 10.30
CA LYS A 59 12.35 3.88 10.27
C LYS A 59 12.89 3.70 11.69
N LYS A 60 12.63 4.67 12.57
CA LYS A 60 13.07 4.61 13.96
C LYS A 60 12.38 3.49 14.72
N LEU A 61 11.06 3.35 14.54
CA LEU A 61 10.29 2.31 15.21
C LEU A 61 10.77 0.92 14.81
N ARG A 62 11.08 0.70 13.54
CA ARG A 62 11.62 -0.57 13.07
C ARG A 62 12.99 -0.85 13.65
N ALA A 63 13.85 0.18 13.73
CA ALA A 63 15.20 0.05 14.31
C ALA A 63 15.13 -0.31 15.79
N GLU A 64 14.07 0.12 16.49
CA GLU A 64 13.87 -0.19 17.92
C GLU A 64 13.20 -1.55 18.12
N GLY A 65 12.92 -2.27 17.03
CA GLY A 65 12.31 -3.59 17.12
C GLY A 65 10.85 -3.58 17.53
N SER A 66 10.13 -2.51 17.25
CA SER A 66 8.70 -2.46 17.56
C SER A 66 7.94 -3.52 16.77
N THR A 67 7.26 -4.41 17.49
CA THR A 67 6.48 -5.48 16.87
C THR A 67 5.10 -5.03 16.44
N LYS A 68 4.69 -3.83 16.81
CA LYS A 68 3.39 -3.27 16.44
C LYS A 68 3.39 -2.71 15.02
N ILE A 69 4.57 -2.50 14.45
CA ILE A 69 4.72 -1.96 13.11
C ILE A 69 5.12 -3.09 12.19
N SER A 70 4.36 -3.26 11.10
CA SER A 70 4.70 -4.25 10.09
C SER A 70 6.08 -3.97 9.52
N PRO A 71 6.94 -4.99 9.34
CA PRO A 71 8.26 -4.80 8.75
C PRO A 71 8.19 -4.43 7.26
N LYS A 72 7.04 -4.53 6.67
CA LYS A 72 6.85 -4.23 5.24
C LYS A 72 6.04 -3.00 4.97
#